data_50ac474c738d6439d3fb5ce0c03b1226
#
_entry.id   50ac474c738d6439d3fb5ce0c03b1226
#
_cell.length_a   1.000
_cell.length_b   1.000
_cell.length_c   1.000
_cell.angle_alpha   90.00
_cell.angle_beta   90.00
_cell.angle_gamma   90.00
#
_symmetry.space_group_name_H-M   'P 1'
#
loop_
_entity.id
_entity.type
_entity.pdbx_description
1 polymer ?
#
loop_
_entity_poly.entity_id
_entity_poly.type
_entity_poly.pdbx_seq_one_letter_code
_entity_poly.pdbx_strand_id
1 'polypeptide(L)'
;MRVAQNEQMTIGEVDISKIRFDPKSRDDIPKVLRGLQFVYTNLPLRTSIFELLDAKISPKVSKTNGRPGMTLWNILVCGVIRLDLNCDYDRLHELVNHHNTLREMLGHGAFDEVTYHFQTLKDNVSLLTPELLDDINILVVNAGHVLVKKSPDEALRGRCDSFVVETHVHFPTDINLLFDAMRKSITLTAQWCEELRMSDWRQWAYNVRQVKRTMRTAQNKKRSKAKDEKQVAKNQSLLIEAHQTYLNVAQSYLDKVGQTLTTITEQGLSDAIDLVRKIEIEGFMAHAVRQIDQIKRRVIQGEDIPHAEKVFSIFQPHTEWISKGKAGVPVELGLKVCILEDQHQFILHHMVMQQQTDDQVTQEMVIEAKKRFPKLNVCSFDKGFHSKDNQVALKEQLELVVLPRKGKLSKQAQEEEQAQAFVKARRAHSSVESAINGLEVHGLDVCRDHGIEGFKRYVALAVLTRNIHRIGAILWQQDIEREHRKKNHADPDIRRRLAA
;
A
#
# COMPACT_ATOMS: atom_id res chain seq x y z
N MET A 1 19.33 16.44 15.69
CA MET A 1 18.86 17.67 15.00
C MET A 1 18.12 17.27 13.74
N ARG A 2 16.93 17.82 13.49
CA ARG A 2 16.18 17.60 12.25
C ARG A 2 15.44 18.86 11.87
N VAL A 3 15.54 19.25 10.61
CA VAL A 3 14.93 20.46 10.04
C VAL A 3 14.08 20.08 8.83
N ALA A 4 13.11 20.92 8.47
CA ALA A 4 12.33 20.73 7.26
C ALA A 4 13.23 20.76 6.02
N GLN A 5 14.07 21.77 5.95
CA GLN A 5 15.21 21.91 5.04
C GLN A 5 16.18 22.94 5.64
N ASN A 6 17.43 22.94 5.21
CA ASN A 6 18.37 24.00 5.59
C ASN A 6 17.92 25.32 4.96
N GLU A 7 17.77 26.37 5.76
CA GLU A 7 17.37 27.69 5.27
C GLU A 7 18.48 28.35 4.46
N GLN A 8 19.73 28.07 4.81
CA GLN A 8 20.90 28.59 4.13
C GLN A 8 21.54 27.49 3.27
N MET A 9 21.66 27.75 1.98
CA MET A 9 22.38 26.86 1.08
C MET A 9 23.86 26.82 1.42
N THR A 10 24.43 25.62 1.44
CA THR A 10 25.87 25.40 1.57
C THR A 10 26.56 25.46 0.20
N ILE A 11 27.86 25.73 0.20
CA ILE A 11 28.66 25.73 -1.04
C ILE A 11 28.63 24.32 -1.64
N GLY A 12 28.16 24.20 -2.89
CA GLY A 12 27.99 22.92 -3.58
C GLY A 12 26.59 22.34 -3.53
N GLU A 13 25.69 22.90 -2.73
CA GLU A 13 24.29 22.51 -2.69
C GLU A 13 23.53 22.98 -3.97
N VAL A 14 22.61 22.16 -4.45
CA VAL A 14 21.83 22.46 -5.67
C VAL A 14 20.57 23.24 -5.30
N ASP A 15 20.34 24.35 -5.99
CA ASP A 15 19.06 25.05 -5.95
C ASP A 15 17.99 24.26 -6.72
N ILE A 16 17.11 23.62 -5.99
CA ILE A 16 16.03 22.77 -6.54
C ILE A 16 15.18 23.54 -7.58
N SER A 17 15.03 24.85 -7.43
CA SER A 17 14.26 25.67 -8.38
C SER A 17 14.91 25.75 -9.77
N LYS A 18 16.21 25.52 -9.87
CA LYS A 18 17.00 25.60 -11.10
C LYS A 18 17.22 24.26 -11.79
N ILE A 19 16.77 23.15 -11.21
CA ILE A 19 16.85 21.83 -11.85
C ILE A 19 16.10 21.87 -13.17
N ARG A 20 16.75 21.43 -14.24
CA ARG A 20 16.19 21.37 -15.58
C ARG A 20 15.94 19.91 -15.96
N PHE A 21 14.76 19.65 -16.50
CA PHE A 21 14.38 18.33 -17.00
C PHE A 21 14.41 18.35 -18.52
N ASP A 22 14.92 17.28 -19.13
CA ASP A 22 14.86 17.11 -20.60
C ASP A 22 13.45 16.61 -20.99
N PRO A 23 12.63 17.40 -21.70
CA PRO A 23 11.28 16.98 -22.10
C PRO A 23 11.27 15.77 -23.06
N LYS A 24 12.41 15.40 -23.62
CA LYS A 24 12.56 14.22 -24.49
C LYS A 24 12.94 12.96 -23.71
N SER A 25 13.18 13.08 -22.41
CA SER A 25 13.51 11.91 -21.58
C SER A 25 12.42 10.85 -21.68
N ARG A 26 12.84 9.60 -21.81
CA ARG A 26 11.97 8.42 -21.77
C ARG A 26 11.91 7.80 -20.37
N ASP A 27 12.68 8.35 -19.43
CA ASP A 27 12.65 7.96 -18.03
C ASP A 27 11.36 8.52 -17.36
N ASP A 28 10.79 7.77 -16.44
CA ASP A 28 9.59 8.19 -15.70
C ASP A 28 9.92 9.16 -14.55
N ILE A 29 11.14 9.09 -14.01
CA ILE A 29 11.61 9.92 -12.89
C ILE A 29 11.43 11.43 -13.13
N PRO A 30 11.78 12.01 -14.29
CA PRO A 30 11.67 13.45 -14.50
C PRO A 30 10.26 14.02 -14.32
N LYS A 31 9.21 13.25 -14.63
CA LYS A 31 7.82 13.74 -14.49
C LYS A 31 7.45 13.94 -13.02
N VAL A 32 7.71 12.96 -12.16
CA VAL A 32 7.42 13.08 -10.72
C VAL A 32 8.31 14.13 -10.07
N LEU A 33 9.59 14.21 -10.46
CA LEU A 33 10.49 15.26 -9.99
C LEU A 33 10.02 16.66 -10.39
N ARG A 34 9.40 16.81 -11.57
CA ARG A 34 8.78 18.07 -11.99
C ARG A 34 7.58 18.46 -11.11
N GLY A 35 6.81 17.47 -10.65
CA GLY A 35 5.76 17.67 -9.66
C GLY A 35 6.30 18.06 -8.29
N LEU A 36 7.33 17.38 -7.82
CA LEU A 36 8.04 17.73 -6.58
C LEU A 36 8.68 19.13 -6.63
N GLN A 37 9.29 19.48 -7.77
CA GLN A 37 9.83 20.83 -7.98
C GLN A 37 8.73 21.90 -7.88
N PHE A 38 7.54 21.65 -8.42
CA PHE A 38 6.40 22.54 -8.25
C PHE A 38 6.01 22.70 -6.78
N VAL A 39 5.91 21.60 -6.04
CA VAL A 39 5.64 21.64 -4.58
C VAL A 39 6.69 22.48 -3.85
N TYR A 40 7.95 22.32 -4.21
CA TYR A 40 9.07 23.04 -3.59
C TYR A 40 9.09 24.54 -3.94
N THR A 41 8.85 24.89 -5.20
CA THR A 41 8.93 26.26 -5.70
C THR A 41 7.68 27.09 -5.41
N ASN A 42 6.54 26.46 -5.16
CA ASN A 42 5.33 27.13 -4.71
C ASN A 42 5.45 27.45 -3.22
N LEU A 43 5.89 28.67 -2.91
CA LEU A 43 6.22 29.07 -1.55
C LEU A 43 5.10 28.84 -0.54
N PRO A 44 3.83 29.25 -0.76
CA PRO A 44 2.74 28.95 0.18
C PRO A 44 2.54 27.46 0.43
N LEU A 45 2.54 26.65 -0.64
CA LEU A 45 2.36 25.20 -0.55
C LEU A 45 3.52 24.55 0.22
N ARG A 46 4.76 24.92 -0.12
CA ARG A 46 5.96 24.44 0.57
C ARG A 46 5.93 24.74 2.06
N THR A 47 5.61 25.99 2.43
CA THR A 47 5.54 26.42 3.83
C THR A 47 4.53 25.57 4.60
N SER A 48 3.31 25.43 4.09
CA SER A 48 2.27 24.62 4.76
C SER A 48 2.67 23.15 4.89
N ILE A 49 3.28 22.56 3.84
CA ILE A 49 3.76 21.16 3.90
C ILE A 49 4.89 21.03 4.95
N PHE A 50 5.83 21.97 4.99
CA PHE A 50 6.94 21.93 5.95
C PHE A 50 6.47 22.08 7.40
N GLU A 51 5.47 22.93 7.65
CA GLU A 51 4.83 23.06 8.95
C GLU A 51 4.16 21.75 9.39
N LEU A 52 3.42 21.08 8.51
CA LEU A 52 2.82 19.78 8.79
C LEU A 52 3.88 18.71 9.10
N LEU A 53 4.92 18.62 8.27
CA LEU A 53 6.01 17.66 8.45
C LEU A 53 6.74 17.89 9.78
N ASP A 54 7.05 19.15 10.11
CA ASP A 54 7.74 19.52 11.34
C ASP A 54 6.90 19.19 12.58
N ALA A 55 5.63 19.56 12.56
CA ALA A 55 4.70 19.32 13.66
C ALA A 55 4.46 17.83 13.96
N LYS A 56 4.43 16.99 12.94
CA LYS A 56 4.06 15.57 13.07
C LYS A 56 5.26 14.63 13.22
N ILE A 57 6.36 14.88 12.49
CA ILE A 57 7.52 13.97 12.50
C ILE A 57 8.51 14.33 13.61
N SER A 58 8.69 15.61 13.93
CA SER A 58 9.76 16.07 14.79
C SER A 58 9.30 16.93 15.97
N PRO A 59 8.15 16.71 16.62
CA PRO A 59 7.61 17.60 17.63
C PRO A 59 8.51 17.75 18.87
N LYS A 60 9.38 16.75 19.12
CA LYS A 60 10.29 16.72 20.29
C LYS A 60 11.77 16.71 19.90
N VAL A 61 12.11 16.80 18.61
CA VAL A 61 13.49 16.75 18.14
C VAL A 61 14.07 18.16 18.05
N SER A 62 15.24 18.36 18.67
CA SER A 62 15.94 19.65 18.57
C SER A 62 16.26 20.01 17.13
N LYS A 63 16.02 21.27 16.75
CA LYS A 63 16.35 21.81 15.43
C LYS A 63 17.84 22.23 15.33
N THR A 64 18.47 22.45 16.45
CA THR A 64 19.85 23.05 16.53
C THR A 64 20.88 22.11 17.15
N ASN A 65 20.48 21.19 18.01
CA ASN A 65 21.40 20.35 18.78
C ASN A 65 21.29 18.88 18.42
N GLY A 66 22.42 18.22 18.30
CA GLY A 66 22.55 16.79 18.06
C GLY A 66 23.04 16.44 16.65
N ARG A 67 23.20 15.15 16.36
CA ARG A 67 23.61 14.66 15.04
C ARG A 67 22.57 15.04 13.98
N PRO A 68 22.97 15.62 12.84
CA PRO A 68 22.07 15.91 11.74
C PRO A 68 21.37 14.63 11.25
N GLY A 69 20.04 14.65 11.20
CA GLY A 69 19.23 13.61 10.57
C GLY A 69 18.86 14.02 9.14
N MET A 70 18.25 13.07 8.41
CA MET A 70 17.68 13.33 7.09
C MET A 70 16.65 14.47 7.18
N THR A 71 16.69 15.45 6.27
CA THR A 71 15.72 16.54 6.23
C THR A 71 14.30 16.02 5.93
N LEU A 72 13.29 16.76 6.40
CA LEU A 72 11.90 16.33 6.19
C LEU A 72 11.51 16.36 4.70
N TRP A 73 12.08 17.30 3.93
CA TRP A 73 11.94 17.34 2.49
C TRP A 73 12.47 16.07 1.84
N ASN A 74 13.68 15.65 2.19
CA ASN A 74 14.30 14.45 1.61
C ASN A 74 13.52 13.18 1.97
N ILE A 75 12.93 13.12 3.18
CA ILE A 75 12.04 12.02 3.58
C ILE A 75 10.82 11.94 2.67
N LEU A 76 10.16 13.09 2.43
CA LEU A 76 9.00 13.16 1.54
C LEU A 76 9.36 12.76 0.09
N VAL A 77 10.46 13.31 -0.44
CA VAL A 77 10.95 12.97 -1.79
C VAL A 77 11.22 11.47 -1.91
N CYS A 78 11.93 10.88 -0.96
CA CYS A 78 12.22 9.43 -0.97
C CYS A 78 10.94 8.58 -0.92
N GLY A 79 9.96 8.98 -0.09
CA GLY A 79 8.66 8.31 -0.04
C GLY A 79 7.93 8.37 -1.37
N VAL A 80 7.83 9.55 -1.97
CA VAL A 80 7.17 9.76 -3.27
C VAL A 80 7.86 8.97 -4.39
N ILE A 81 9.18 9.04 -4.50
CA ILE A 81 9.94 8.30 -5.52
C ILE A 81 9.78 6.79 -5.36
N ARG A 82 9.77 6.29 -4.14
CA ARG A 82 9.57 4.87 -3.87
C ARG A 82 8.26 4.34 -4.46
N LEU A 83 7.17 5.09 -4.31
CA LEU A 83 5.85 4.70 -4.81
C LEU A 83 5.69 4.98 -6.31
N ASP A 84 6.15 6.13 -6.80
CA ASP A 84 6.04 6.48 -8.20
C ASP A 84 6.70 5.44 -9.12
N LEU A 85 7.85 4.91 -8.69
CA LEU A 85 8.62 3.91 -9.44
C LEU A 85 8.32 2.46 -9.03
N ASN A 86 7.33 2.24 -8.18
CA ASN A 86 6.99 0.91 -7.65
C ASN A 86 8.24 0.14 -7.18
N CYS A 87 9.13 0.78 -6.44
CA CYS A 87 10.39 0.20 -6.03
C CYS A 87 10.40 -0.22 -4.55
N ASP A 88 11.23 -1.24 -4.25
CA ASP A 88 11.59 -1.59 -2.88
C ASP A 88 12.65 -0.64 -2.32
N TYR A 89 13.06 -0.85 -1.08
CA TYR A 89 14.10 -0.02 -0.46
C TYR A 89 15.49 -0.26 -1.03
N ASP A 90 15.79 -1.45 -1.61
CA ASP A 90 17.07 -1.72 -2.27
C ASP A 90 17.20 -0.87 -3.54
N ARG A 91 16.14 -0.84 -4.36
CA ARG A 91 16.12 0.00 -5.57
C ARG A 91 16.09 1.49 -5.21
N LEU A 92 15.34 1.89 -4.16
CA LEU A 92 15.36 3.28 -3.68
C LEU A 92 16.77 3.68 -3.25
N HIS A 93 17.47 2.83 -2.51
CA HIS A 93 18.85 3.07 -2.07
C HIS A 93 19.80 3.33 -3.26
N GLU A 94 19.71 2.52 -4.32
CA GLU A 94 20.47 2.74 -5.55
C GLU A 94 20.15 4.10 -6.20
N LEU A 95 18.87 4.42 -6.32
CA LEU A 95 18.42 5.64 -6.97
C LEU A 95 18.88 6.91 -6.23
N VAL A 96 18.69 6.97 -4.91
CA VAL A 96 19.07 8.17 -4.12
C VAL A 96 20.56 8.39 -4.04
N ASN A 97 21.36 7.33 -4.23
CA ASN A 97 22.83 7.43 -4.20
C ASN A 97 23.46 7.65 -5.57
N HIS A 98 22.80 7.24 -6.67
CA HIS A 98 23.43 7.20 -7.99
C HIS A 98 22.66 7.89 -9.12
N HIS A 99 21.38 8.23 -8.93
CA HIS A 99 20.62 8.93 -9.97
C HIS A 99 20.80 10.45 -9.87
N ASN A 100 21.54 11.07 -10.78
CA ASN A 100 21.97 12.47 -10.70
C ASN A 100 20.82 13.45 -10.44
N THR A 101 19.77 13.45 -11.26
CA THR A 101 18.66 14.41 -11.12
C THR A 101 17.88 14.21 -9.81
N LEU A 102 17.78 12.97 -9.32
CA LEU A 102 17.18 12.72 -8.00
C LEU A 102 18.08 13.24 -6.88
N ARG A 103 19.40 13.08 -6.98
CA ARG A 103 20.35 13.66 -6.04
C ARG A 103 20.25 15.18 -5.98
N GLU A 104 20.14 15.83 -7.16
CA GLU A 104 19.88 17.27 -7.23
C GLU A 104 18.58 17.66 -6.51
N MET A 105 17.50 16.88 -6.65
CA MET A 105 16.23 17.10 -5.94
C MET A 105 16.36 16.95 -4.41
N LEU A 106 17.33 16.15 -3.95
CA LEU A 106 17.70 16.01 -2.54
C LEU A 106 18.66 17.09 -2.07
N GLY A 107 19.06 18.04 -2.93
CA GLY A 107 19.99 19.14 -2.63
C GLY A 107 21.46 18.82 -2.91
N HIS A 108 21.80 17.63 -3.39
CA HIS A 108 23.18 17.19 -3.59
C HIS A 108 23.74 17.63 -4.94
N GLY A 109 24.85 18.34 -4.93
CA GLY A 109 25.60 18.69 -6.14
C GLY A 109 26.46 17.53 -6.68
N ALA A 110 27.05 17.77 -7.86
CA ALA A 110 27.83 16.75 -8.57
C ALA A 110 29.07 16.23 -7.79
N PHE A 111 29.60 17.02 -6.87
CA PHE A 111 30.76 16.68 -6.04
C PHE A 111 30.41 16.32 -4.59
N ASP A 112 29.12 16.21 -4.28
CA ASP A 112 28.66 15.85 -2.95
C ASP A 112 28.73 14.32 -2.77
N GLU A 113 29.57 13.87 -1.83
CA GLU A 113 29.81 12.45 -1.51
C GLU A 113 28.82 11.89 -0.46
N VAL A 114 27.82 12.67 -0.04
CA VAL A 114 26.79 12.20 0.91
C VAL A 114 26.07 11.01 0.34
N THR A 115 26.02 9.94 1.14
CA THR A 115 25.31 8.70 0.84
C THR A 115 24.26 8.39 1.90
N TYR A 116 23.18 7.76 1.47
CA TYR A 116 22.10 7.29 2.33
C TYR A 116 22.24 5.80 2.58
N HIS A 117 22.22 5.39 3.83
CA HIS A 117 22.20 3.97 4.19
C HIS A 117 20.79 3.41 4.06
N PHE A 118 20.67 2.15 3.65
CA PHE A 118 19.41 1.43 3.49
C PHE A 118 18.48 1.57 4.71
N GLN A 119 18.99 1.27 5.91
CA GLN A 119 18.19 1.34 7.14
C GLN A 119 17.72 2.77 7.44
N THR A 120 18.56 3.77 7.15
CA THR A 120 18.19 5.19 7.31
C THR A 120 17.00 5.56 6.43
N LEU A 121 16.97 5.11 5.17
CA LEU A 121 15.85 5.36 4.26
C LEU A 121 14.57 4.72 4.79
N LYS A 122 14.64 3.44 5.17
CA LYS A 122 13.50 2.70 5.71
C LYS A 122 12.92 3.34 6.96
N ASP A 123 13.77 3.66 7.93
CA ASP A 123 13.34 4.24 9.21
C ASP A 123 12.72 5.63 9.02
N ASN A 124 13.31 6.46 8.16
CA ASN A 124 12.81 7.82 7.94
C ASN A 124 11.53 7.85 7.10
N VAL A 125 11.42 7.08 6.02
CA VAL A 125 10.18 7.01 5.23
C VAL A 125 9.02 6.46 6.07
N SER A 126 9.27 5.56 7.02
CA SER A 126 8.24 5.06 7.94
C SER A 126 7.70 6.09 8.94
N LEU A 127 8.30 7.27 9.06
CA LEU A 127 7.78 8.39 9.85
C LEU A 127 6.60 9.12 9.19
N LEU A 128 6.39 8.92 7.90
CA LEU A 128 5.25 9.48 7.17
C LEU A 128 3.99 8.71 7.56
N THR A 129 3.18 9.23 8.50
CA THR A 129 1.94 8.56 8.91
C THR A 129 0.83 8.74 7.88
N PRO A 130 -0.19 7.85 7.84
CA PRO A 130 -1.34 8.01 6.95
C PRO A 130 -2.02 9.36 7.07
N GLU A 131 -2.24 9.84 8.29
CA GLU A 131 -2.94 11.11 8.57
C GLU A 131 -2.12 12.31 8.05
N LEU A 132 -0.80 12.30 8.26
CA LEU A 132 0.09 13.33 7.73
C LEU A 132 0.06 13.37 6.20
N LEU A 133 0.09 12.19 5.56
CA LEU A 133 0.06 12.09 4.10
C LEU A 133 -1.29 12.57 3.54
N ASP A 134 -2.38 12.31 4.24
CA ASP A 134 -3.72 12.82 3.90
C ASP A 134 -3.79 14.35 4.00
N ASP A 135 -3.25 14.94 5.06
CA ASP A 135 -3.20 16.40 5.23
C ASP A 135 -2.37 17.05 4.11
N ILE A 136 -1.22 16.47 3.77
CA ILE A 136 -0.40 16.93 2.63
C ILE A 136 -1.16 16.76 1.31
N ASN A 137 -1.89 15.67 1.14
CA ASN A 137 -2.67 15.40 -0.07
C ASN A 137 -3.72 16.49 -0.33
N ILE A 138 -4.41 16.97 0.70
CA ILE A 138 -5.37 18.08 0.59
C ILE A 138 -4.68 19.34 0.02
N LEU A 139 -3.50 19.68 0.53
CA LEU A 139 -2.74 20.84 0.06
C LEU A 139 -2.31 20.68 -1.41
N VAL A 140 -1.82 19.50 -1.77
CA VAL A 140 -1.37 19.17 -3.13
C VAL A 140 -2.54 19.21 -4.12
N VAL A 141 -3.71 18.65 -3.77
CA VAL A 141 -4.92 18.68 -4.61
C VAL A 141 -5.39 20.12 -4.83
N ASN A 142 -5.44 20.94 -3.78
CA ASN A 142 -5.82 22.35 -3.89
C ASN A 142 -4.87 23.13 -4.81
N ALA A 143 -3.57 22.90 -4.68
CA ALA A 143 -2.58 23.50 -5.60
C ALA A 143 -2.73 23.00 -7.04
N GLY A 144 -3.07 21.73 -7.22
CA GLY A 144 -3.40 21.13 -8.50
C GLY A 144 -4.64 21.76 -9.15
N HIS A 145 -5.69 22.02 -8.38
CA HIS A 145 -6.90 22.72 -8.85
C HIS A 145 -6.57 24.14 -9.35
N VAL A 146 -5.71 24.87 -8.65
CA VAL A 146 -5.23 26.19 -9.11
C VAL A 146 -4.44 26.05 -10.42
N LEU A 147 -3.57 25.04 -10.53
CA LEU A 147 -2.76 24.80 -11.72
C LEU A 147 -3.61 24.53 -12.97
N VAL A 148 -4.69 23.75 -12.84
CA VAL A 148 -5.64 23.49 -13.93
C VAL A 148 -6.65 24.61 -14.16
N LYS A 149 -6.51 25.73 -13.45
CA LYS A 149 -7.37 26.92 -13.53
C LYS A 149 -8.85 26.59 -13.23
N LYS A 150 -9.09 25.68 -12.29
CA LYS A 150 -10.43 25.39 -11.81
C LYS A 150 -11.08 26.69 -11.28
N SER A 151 -12.29 26.99 -11.73
CA SER A 151 -13.03 28.13 -11.19
C SER A 151 -13.33 27.93 -9.69
N PRO A 152 -13.23 28.98 -8.84
CA PRO A 152 -13.61 28.88 -7.43
C PRO A 152 -15.04 28.34 -7.22
N ASP A 153 -15.95 28.62 -8.13
CA ASP A 153 -17.36 28.22 -8.06
C ASP A 153 -17.64 26.89 -8.78
N GLU A 154 -16.66 26.29 -9.42
CA GLU A 154 -16.83 25.03 -10.11
C GLU A 154 -17.10 23.89 -9.12
N ALA A 155 -18.27 23.25 -9.27
CA ALA A 155 -18.62 22.05 -8.51
C ALA A 155 -17.70 20.87 -8.87
N LEU A 156 -17.23 20.14 -7.87
CA LEU A 156 -16.49 18.91 -8.04
C LEU A 156 -17.44 17.75 -8.33
N ARG A 157 -17.01 16.91 -9.27
CA ARG A 157 -17.72 15.69 -9.71
C ARG A 157 -16.84 14.50 -9.42
N GLY A 158 -17.16 13.80 -8.33
CA GLY A 158 -16.44 12.64 -7.87
C GLY A 158 -16.81 11.36 -8.62
N ARG A 159 -15.87 10.45 -8.67
CA ARG A 159 -16.01 9.08 -9.14
C ARG A 159 -15.42 8.19 -8.07
N CYS A 160 -16.24 7.34 -7.48
CA CYS A 160 -15.85 6.51 -6.34
C CYS A 160 -15.89 5.04 -6.76
N ASP A 161 -14.78 4.34 -6.58
CA ASP A 161 -14.65 2.93 -6.88
C ASP A 161 -13.66 2.24 -5.93
N SER A 162 -13.68 0.92 -5.86
CA SER A 162 -12.81 0.12 -5.03
C SER A 162 -12.04 -0.93 -5.83
N PHE A 163 -10.82 -1.18 -5.42
CA PHE A 163 -9.96 -2.21 -5.98
C PHE A 163 -9.19 -2.94 -4.87
N VAL A 164 -8.58 -4.06 -5.18
CA VAL A 164 -7.80 -4.83 -4.21
C VAL A 164 -6.33 -4.44 -4.32
N VAL A 165 -5.72 -4.12 -3.19
CA VAL A 165 -4.27 -4.01 -3.06
C VAL A 165 -3.79 -5.29 -2.39
N GLU A 166 -2.99 -6.08 -3.09
CA GLU A 166 -2.50 -7.35 -2.57
C GLU A 166 -1.51 -7.14 -1.43
N THR A 167 -1.54 -8.00 -0.44
CA THR A 167 -0.46 -8.12 0.56
C THR A 167 0.62 -9.03 0.02
N HIS A 168 1.89 -8.71 0.29
CA HIS A 168 3.02 -9.53 -0.15
C HIS A 168 3.10 -10.82 0.68
N VAL A 169 2.22 -11.77 0.37
CA VAL A 169 2.12 -13.07 1.04
C VAL A 169 2.10 -14.20 0.02
N HIS A 170 2.63 -15.37 0.40
CA HIS A 170 2.46 -16.56 -0.45
C HIS A 170 1.04 -17.11 -0.32
N PHE A 171 0.59 -17.88 -1.32
CA PHE A 171 -0.74 -18.48 -1.30
C PHE A 171 -0.94 -19.36 -0.05
N PRO A 172 -1.93 -19.07 0.80
CA PRO A 172 -2.13 -19.73 2.08
C PRO A 172 -2.67 -21.15 1.90
N THR A 173 -1.90 -22.11 2.39
CA THR A 173 -2.39 -23.46 2.65
C THR A 173 -2.13 -23.78 4.10
N ASP A 174 -3.00 -24.54 4.75
CA ASP A 174 -2.85 -24.93 6.15
C ASP A 174 -1.45 -25.51 6.43
N ILE A 175 -0.95 -26.29 5.46
CA ILE A 175 0.38 -26.93 5.50
C ILE A 175 1.50 -25.90 5.53
N ASN A 176 1.42 -24.86 4.66
CA ASN A 176 2.43 -23.80 4.59
C ASN A 176 2.38 -22.92 5.83
N LEU A 177 1.17 -22.53 6.25
CA LEU A 177 0.97 -21.70 7.43
C LEU A 177 1.46 -22.38 8.71
N LEU A 178 1.23 -23.71 8.85
CA LEU A 178 1.80 -24.49 9.93
C LEU A 178 3.33 -24.47 9.92
N PHE A 179 3.94 -24.67 8.74
CA PHE A 179 5.40 -24.60 8.62
C PHE A 179 5.95 -23.23 9.02
N ASP A 180 5.32 -22.16 8.57
CA ASP A 180 5.76 -20.80 8.91
C ASP A 180 5.64 -20.51 10.39
N ALA A 181 4.55 -20.93 11.04
CA ALA A 181 4.35 -20.80 12.47
C ALA A 181 5.43 -21.59 13.24
N MET A 182 5.67 -22.84 12.86
CA MET A 182 6.70 -23.68 13.50
C MET A 182 8.11 -23.12 13.30
N ARG A 183 8.44 -22.66 12.09
CA ARG A 183 9.73 -22.05 11.77
C ARG A 183 9.98 -20.83 12.65
N LYS A 184 9.00 -19.95 12.79
CA LYS A 184 9.11 -18.75 13.63
C LYS A 184 9.20 -19.09 15.11
N SER A 185 8.34 -19.94 15.63
CA SER A 185 8.40 -20.38 17.04
C SER A 185 9.77 -20.96 17.38
N ILE A 186 10.30 -21.87 16.55
CA ILE A 186 11.61 -22.51 16.78
C ILE A 186 12.74 -21.47 16.72
N THR A 187 12.74 -20.59 15.70
CA THR A 187 13.83 -19.64 15.48
C THR A 187 13.88 -18.59 16.60
N LEU A 188 12.74 -18.02 16.98
CA LEU A 188 12.68 -16.98 18.02
C LEU A 188 13.04 -17.57 19.39
N THR A 189 12.56 -18.78 19.71
CA THR A 189 12.93 -19.47 20.96
C THR A 189 14.42 -19.77 20.99
N ALA A 190 15.00 -20.21 19.87
CA ALA A 190 16.44 -20.51 19.80
C ALA A 190 17.30 -19.26 20.00
N GLN A 191 16.91 -18.13 19.38
CA GLN A 191 17.60 -16.84 19.56
C GLN A 191 17.53 -16.38 21.03
N TRP A 192 16.38 -16.50 21.66
CA TRP A 192 16.23 -16.14 23.07
C TRP A 192 17.06 -17.04 23.98
N CYS A 193 17.07 -18.35 23.74
CA CYS A 193 17.96 -19.30 24.49
C CYS A 193 19.44 -18.94 24.30
N GLU A 194 19.87 -18.55 23.12
CA GLU A 194 21.26 -18.16 22.87
C GLU A 194 21.66 -16.90 23.66
N GLU A 195 20.81 -15.89 23.70
CA GLU A 195 21.01 -14.67 24.52
C GLU A 195 21.07 -14.99 26.01
N LEU A 196 20.23 -15.91 26.51
CA LEU A 196 20.22 -16.39 27.88
C LEU A 196 21.31 -17.43 28.18
N ARG A 197 22.16 -17.76 27.21
CA ARG A 197 23.22 -18.79 27.32
C ARG A 197 22.71 -20.19 27.71
N MET A 198 21.47 -20.50 27.36
CA MET A 198 20.89 -21.83 27.52
C MET A 198 21.41 -22.77 26.44
N SER A 199 21.58 -24.06 26.79
CA SER A 199 22.09 -25.05 25.84
C SER A 199 21.02 -25.62 24.90
N ASP A 200 19.76 -25.32 25.18
CA ASP A 200 18.62 -25.75 24.39
C ASP A 200 18.66 -25.13 23.01
N TRP A 201 18.06 -25.84 22.06
CA TRP A 201 17.91 -25.34 20.66
C TRP A 201 19.22 -25.13 19.89
N ARG A 202 20.38 -25.58 20.31
CA ARG A 202 21.65 -25.47 19.53
C ARG A 202 21.50 -26.01 18.09
N GLN A 203 20.60 -26.98 17.88
CA GLN A 203 20.34 -27.59 16.58
C GLN A 203 19.06 -27.05 15.93
N TRP A 204 18.62 -25.83 16.24
CA TRP A 204 17.37 -25.25 15.74
C TRP A 204 17.25 -25.32 14.22
N ALA A 205 18.34 -25.07 13.49
CA ALA A 205 18.34 -25.12 12.03
C ALA A 205 18.07 -26.54 11.49
N TYR A 206 18.54 -27.58 12.18
CA TYR A 206 18.20 -28.96 11.88
C TYR A 206 16.73 -29.24 12.18
N ASN A 207 16.21 -28.77 13.30
CA ASN A 207 14.83 -28.94 13.72
C ASN A 207 13.87 -28.32 12.68
N VAL A 208 14.15 -27.10 12.21
CA VAL A 208 13.39 -26.45 11.13
C VAL A 208 13.46 -27.28 9.84
N ARG A 209 14.64 -27.84 9.50
CA ARG A 209 14.76 -28.71 8.32
C ARG A 209 13.92 -29.99 8.43
N GLN A 210 13.81 -30.59 9.63
CA GLN A 210 12.95 -31.76 9.86
C GLN A 210 11.48 -31.43 9.64
N VAL A 211 10.98 -30.32 10.22
CA VAL A 211 9.61 -29.86 9.97
C VAL A 211 9.38 -29.61 8.48
N LYS A 212 10.34 -28.96 7.78
CA LYS A 212 10.25 -28.68 6.33
C LYS A 212 10.22 -29.96 5.49
N ARG A 213 10.98 -30.98 5.89
CA ARG A 213 11.02 -32.28 5.19
C ARG A 213 9.67 -32.98 5.26
N THR A 214 9.08 -33.07 6.44
CA THR A 214 7.78 -33.70 6.63
C THR A 214 6.65 -32.91 5.96
N MET A 215 6.71 -31.56 6.03
CA MET A 215 5.83 -30.67 5.26
C MET A 215 5.87 -31.00 3.76
N ARG A 216 7.05 -31.06 3.15
CA ARG A 216 7.20 -31.37 1.72
C ARG A 216 6.68 -32.74 1.36
N THR A 217 6.85 -33.75 2.24
CA THR A 217 6.29 -35.07 2.05
C THR A 217 4.76 -35.01 2.01
N ALA A 218 4.13 -34.29 2.94
CA ALA A 218 2.69 -34.09 2.96
C ALA A 218 2.18 -33.31 1.72
N GLN A 219 2.86 -32.24 1.31
CA GLN A 219 2.50 -31.46 0.12
C GLN A 219 2.55 -32.27 -1.17
N ASN A 220 3.52 -33.17 -1.30
CA ASN A 220 3.65 -34.01 -2.50
C ASN A 220 2.56 -35.08 -2.62
N LYS A 221 1.83 -35.38 -1.54
CA LYS A 221 0.69 -36.29 -1.57
C LYS A 221 -0.56 -35.53 -1.96
N LYS A 222 -1.04 -35.76 -3.19
CA LYS A 222 -2.26 -35.14 -3.72
C LYS A 222 -3.42 -36.14 -3.65
N ARG A 223 -4.66 -35.64 -3.60
CA ARG A 223 -5.86 -36.45 -3.73
C ARG A 223 -5.78 -37.25 -5.05
N SER A 224 -6.09 -38.53 -4.98
CA SER A 224 -6.02 -39.41 -6.13
C SER A 224 -7.03 -39.01 -7.21
N LYS A 225 -6.59 -39.04 -8.46
CA LYS A 225 -7.45 -38.96 -9.65
C LYS A 225 -7.69 -40.36 -10.29
N ALA A 226 -7.24 -41.42 -9.61
CA ALA A 226 -7.44 -42.79 -10.10
C ALA A 226 -8.93 -43.14 -10.11
N LYS A 227 -9.32 -44.01 -11.08
CA LYS A 227 -10.69 -44.48 -11.20
C LYS A 227 -10.93 -45.80 -10.44
N ASP A 228 -9.84 -46.52 -10.10
CA ASP A 228 -9.90 -47.77 -9.34
C ASP A 228 -10.03 -47.50 -7.85
N GLU A 229 -11.06 -48.00 -7.20
CA GLU A 229 -11.37 -47.77 -5.79
C GLU A 229 -10.26 -48.27 -4.85
N LYS A 230 -9.61 -49.39 -5.12
CA LYS A 230 -8.48 -49.91 -4.32
C LYS A 230 -7.30 -48.95 -4.38
N GLN A 231 -7.00 -48.39 -5.54
CA GLN A 231 -5.93 -47.41 -5.71
C GLN A 231 -6.26 -46.07 -5.04
N VAL A 232 -7.52 -45.64 -5.09
CA VAL A 232 -8.01 -44.45 -4.38
C VAL A 232 -7.83 -44.63 -2.88
N ALA A 233 -8.28 -45.76 -2.31
CA ALA A 233 -8.14 -46.03 -0.87
C ALA A 233 -6.67 -46.07 -0.42
N LYS A 234 -5.79 -46.74 -1.21
CA LYS A 234 -4.34 -46.77 -0.94
C LYS A 234 -3.71 -45.37 -0.96
N ASN A 235 -4.05 -44.54 -1.93
CA ASN A 235 -3.52 -43.22 -2.06
C ASN A 235 -4.03 -42.30 -0.91
N GLN A 236 -5.27 -42.48 -0.49
CA GLN A 236 -5.85 -41.77 0.65
C GLN A 236 -5.14 -42.15 1.95
N SER A 237 -4.87 -43.42 2.19
CA SER A 237 -4.10 -43.87 3.35
C SER A 237 -2.71 -43.25 3.41
N LEU A 238 -1.98 -43.28 2.28
CA LEU A 238 -0.65 -42.65 2.18
C LEU A 238 -0.68 -41.13 2.38
N LEU A 239 -1.77 -40.46 1.96
CA LEU A 239 -1.96 -39.04 2.20
C LEU A 239 -2.16 -38.76 3.69
N ILE A 240 -3.04 -39.51 4.36
CA ILE A 240 -3.30 -39.39 5.81
C ILE A 240 -2.03 -39.65 6.60
N GLU A 241 -1.30 -40.74 6.30
CA GLU A 241 -0.04 -41.10 6.98
C GLU A 241 1.01 -39.97 6.87
N ALA A 242 1.19 -39.40 5.68
CA ALA A 242 2.14 -38.30 5.48
C ALA A 242 1.76 -37.03 6.27
N HIS A 243 0.47 -36.69 6.32
CA HIS A 243 -0.01 -35.56 7.13
C HIS A 243 0.11 -35.84 8.62
N GLN A 244 -0.25 -37.07 9.09
CA GLN A 244 -0.10 -37.45 10.48
C GLN A 244 1.37 -37.38 10.95
N THR A 245 2.31 -37.82 10.11
CA THR A 245 3.75 -37.72 10.39
C THR A 245 4.17 -36.24 10.53
N TYR A 246 3.68 -35.38 9.64
CA TYR A 246 3.95 -33.95 9.71
C TYR A 246 3.38 -33.32 10.97
N LEU A 247 2.14 -33.63 11.32
CA LEU A 247 1.49 -33.12 12.53
C LEU A 247 2.20 -33.59 13.81
N ASN A 248 2.62 -34.87 13.87
CA ASN A 248 3.34 -35.40 15.03
C ASN A 248 4.69 -34.69 15.25
N VAL A 249 5.44 -34.46 14.17
CA VAL A 249 6.70 -33.70 14.24
C VAL A 249 6.46 -32.26 14.65
N ALA A 250 5.44 -31.58 14.09
CA ALA A 250 5.10 -30.24 14.50
C ALA A 250 4.70 -30.16 15.96
N GLN A 251 3.84 -31.05 16.43
CA GLN A 251 3.41 -31.12 17.83
C GLN A 251 4.59 -31.33 18.80
N SER A 252 5.50 -32.25 18.50
CA SER A 252 6.67 -32.52 19.38
C SER A 252 7.57 -31.29 19.55
N TYR A 253 7.78 -30.49 18.48
CA TYR A 253 8.54 -29.26 18.60
C TYR A 253 7.73 -28.12 19.25
N LEU A 254 6.41 -28.08 19.06
CA LEU A 254 5.54 -27.13 19.74
C LEU A 254 5.55 -27.34 21.26
N ASP A 255 5.47 -28.60 21.69
CA ASP A 255 5.55 -28.97 23.11
C ASP A 255 6.92 -28.59 23.70
N LYS A 256 8.00 -28.81 22.94
CA LYS A 256 9.36 -28.41 23.34
C LYS A 256 9.50 -26.89 23.46
N VAL A 257 8.90 -26.10 22.54
CA VAL A 257 8.87 -24.62 22.64
C VAL A 257 8.14 -24.22 23.93
N GLY A 258 6.95 -24.78 24.19
CA GLY A 258 6.17 -24.51 25.39
C GLY A 258 6.94 -24.81 26.70
N GLN A 259 7.61 -25.95 26.78
CA GLN A 259 8.46 -26.30 27.94
C GLN A 259 9.61 -25.29 28.13
N THR A 260 10.26 -24.88 27.02
CA THR A 260 11.33 -23.87 27.07
C THR A 260 10.82 -22.52 27.57
N LEU A 261 9.66 -22.07 27.11
CA LEU A 261 9.05 -20.82 27.58
C LEU A 261 8.67 -20.87 29.05
N THR A 262 8.19 -22.02 29.53
CA THR A 262 7.92 -22.24 30.96
C THR A 262 9.20 -22.12 31.78
N THR A 263 10.28 -22.80 31.39
CA THR A 263 11.58 -22.71 32.04
C THR A 263 12.13 -21.28 32.09
N ILE A 264 12.07 -20.54 30.97
CA ILE A 264 12.52 -19.15 30.93
C ILE A 264 11.66 -18.28 31.87
N THR A 265 10.34 -18.50 31.88
CA THR A 265 9.43 -17.73 32.75
C THR A 265 9.68 -18.00 34.23
N GLU A 266 9.96 -19.23 34.59
CA GLU A 266 10.28 -19.64 35.98
C GLU A 266 11.63 -19.06 36.47
N GLN A 267 12.59 -18.83 35.57
CA GLN A 267 13.84 -18.14 35.88
C GLN A 267 13.67 -16.62 36.10
N GLY A 268 12.49 -16.08 35.80
CA GLY A 268 12.15 -14.68 35.91
C GLY A 268 12.39 -13.91 34.60
N LEU A 269 11.36 -13.18 34.12
CA LEU A 269 11.50 -12.28 33.02
C LEU A 269 12.19 -11.00 33.49
N SER A 270 13.24 -10.55 32.78
CA SER A 270 14.09 -9.46 33.26
C SER A 270 13.53 -8.07 32.95
N ASP A 271 12.77 -7.94 31.87
CA ASP A 271 12.25 -6.65 31.42
C ASP A 271 11.02 -6.77 30.48
N ALA A 272 10.55 -5.61 30.00
CA ALA A 272 9.44 -5.52 29.07
C ALA A 272 9.76 -6.17 27.71
N ILE A 273 11.03 -6.25 27.31
CA ILE A 273 11.47 -6.85 26.04
C ILE A 273 11.23 -8.36 26.09
N ASP A 274 11.58 -9.00 27.20
CA ASP A 274 11.34 -10.43 27.41
C ASP A 274 9.84 -10.76 27.35
N LEU A 275 9.00 -9.91 27.92
CA LEU A 275 7.55 -10.09 27.86
C LEU A 275 7.04 -9.99 26.42
N VAL A 276 7.51 -9.02 25.63
CA VAL A 276 7.12 -8.87 24.20
C VAL A 276 7.57 -10.09 23.39
N ARG A 277 8.77 -10.58 23.61
CA ARG A 277 9.28 -11.80 22.93
C ARG A 277 8.42 -13.03 23.26
N LYS A 278 8.07 -13.20 24.53
CA LYS A 278 7.19 -14.28 24.94
C LYS A 278 5.85 -14.23 24.24
N ILE A 279 5.20 -13.06 24.23
CA ILE A 279 3.91 -12.84 23.56
C ILE A 279 4.02 -13.13 22.05
N GLU A 280 5.11 -12.71 21.40
CA GLU A 280 5.33 -12.98 19.99
C GLU A 280 5.43 -14.49 19.70
N ILE A 281 6.23 -15.23 20.50
CA ILE A 281 6.37 -16.68 20.34
C ILE A 281 5.04 -17.39 20.60
N GLU A 282 4.34 -17.04 21.66
CA GLU A 282 3.01 -17.59 22.00
C GLU A 282 1.99 -17.33 20.89
N GLY A 283 2.06 -16.17 20.22
CA GLY A 283 1.25 -15.85 19.06
C GLY A 283 1.48 -16.82 17.89
N PHE A 284 2.75 -17.12 17.57
CA PHE A 284 3.07 -18.12 16.54
C PHE A 284 2.70 -19.53 16.95
N MET A 285 2.83 -19.89 18.25
CA MET A 285 2.36 -21.17 18.77
C MET A 285 0.84 -21.32 18.62
N ALA A 286 0.07 -20.29 18.91
CA ALA A 286 -1.38 -20.29 18.73
C ALA A 286 -1.77 -20.51 17.26
N HIS A 287 -1.05 -19.88 16.33
CA HIS A 287 -1.21 -20.17 14.89
C HIS A 287 -0.89 -21.62 14.55
N ALA A 288 0.20 -22.19 15.11
CA ALA A 288 0.54 -23.59 14.86
C ALA A 288 -0.56 -24.54 15.37
N VAL A 289 -1.07 -24.34 16.60
CA VAL A 289 -2.18 -25.13 17.17
C VAL A 289 -3.40 -25.08 16.25
N ARG A 290 -3.80 -23.89 15.80
CA ARG A 290 -4.93 -23.71 14.86
C ARG A 290 -4.73 -24.49 13.57
N GLN A 291 -3.54 -24.40 12.96
CA GLN A 291 -3.28 -25.09 11.70
C GLN A 291 -3.21 -26.62 11.88
N ILE A 292 -2.70 -27.10 12.99
CA ILE A 292 -2.73 -28.54 13.34
C ILE A 292 -4.18 -29.03 13.41
N ASP A 293 -5.07 -28.29 14.08
CA ASP A 293 -6.49 -28.63 14.16
C ASP A 293 -7.15 -28.61 12.77
N GLN A 294 -6.96 -27.57 11.98
CA GLN A 294 -7.55 -27.44 10.65
C GLN A 294 -7.08 -28.54 9.71
N ILE A 295 -5.80 -28.93 9.74
CA ILE A 295 -5.28 -30.05 8.95
C ILE A 295 -5.91 -31.37 9.41
N LYS A 296 -6.03 -31.62 10.71
CA LYS A 296 -6.69 -32.83 11.25
C LYS A 296 -8.14 -32.93 10.77
N ARG A 297 -8.92 -31.88 10.96
CA ARG A 297 -10.34 -31.84 10.57
C ARG A 297 -10.48 -32.04 9.06
N ARG A 298 -9.73 -31.29 8.24
CA ARG A 298 -9.86 -31.32 6.78
C ARG A 298 -9.33 -32.60 6.14
N VAL A 299 -8.16 -33.08 6.57
CA VAL A 299 -7.47 -34.19 5.87
C VAL A 299 -7.81 -35.55 6.47
N ILE A 300 -7.92 -35.65 7.81
CA ILE A 300 -8.15 -36.94 8.51
C ILE A 300 -9.65 -37.17 8.69
N GLN A 301 -10.41 -36.13 9.09
CA GLN A 301 -11.84 -36.27 9.37
C GLN A 301 -12.71 -35.95 8.15
N GLY A 302 -12.16 -35.31 7.11
CA GLY A 302 -12.88 -34.97 5.87
C GLY A 302 -13.85 -33.78 6.01
N GLU A 303 -13.66 -32.93 7.05
CA GLU A 303 -14.49 -31.77 7.29
C GLU A 303 -14.16 -30.60 6.36
N ASP A 304 -15.14 -29.80 6.04
CA ASP A 304 -14.95 -28.50 5.40
C ASP A 304 -14.74 -27.41 6.47
N ILE A 305 -13.61 -26.72 6.42
CA ILE A 305 -13.32 -25.65 7.36
C ILE A 305 -14.07 -24.37 6.95
N PRO A 306 -14.90 -23.79 7.85
CA PRO A 306 -15.60 -22.53 7.58
C PRO A 306 -14.63 -21.41 7.24
N HIS A 307 -15.03 -20.49 6.35
CA HIS A 307 -14.21 -19.37 5.93
C HIS A 307 -13.77 -18.47 7.11
N ALA A 308 -14.66 -18.23 8.07
CA ALA A 308 -14.40 -17.41 9.24
C ALA A 308 -13.31 -17.97 10.18
N GLU A 309 -13.05 -19.28 10.12
CA GLU A 309 -11.98 -19.91 10.90
C GLU A 309 -10.61 -19.85 10.21
N LYS A 310 -10.58 -19.52 8.90
CA LYS A 310 -9.35 -19.52 8.10
C LYS A 310 -8.51 -18.29 8.37
N VAL A 311 -7.19 -18.48 8.34
CA VAL A 311 -6.20 -17.41 8.36
C VAL A 311 -5.50 -17.42 7.01
N PHE A 312 -5.33 -16.26 6.41
CA PHE A 312 -4.73 -16.14 5.07
C PHE A 312 -3.26 -15.73 5.12
N SER A 313 -2.82 -15.16 6.24
CA SER A 313 -1.39 -14.95 6.54
C SER A 313 -1.17 -14.85 8.05
N ILE A 314 -0.14 -15.49 8.55
CA ILE A 314 0.27 -15.35 9.95
C ILE A 314 1.20 -14.15 10.17
N PHE A 315 1.80 -13.61 9.09
CA PHE A 315 2.68 -12.45 9.13
C PHE A 315 1.94 -11.15 8.83
N GLN A 316 0.82 -11.24 8.12
CA GLN A 316 -0.05 -10.13 7.73
C GLN A 316 -1.50 -10.51 8.07
N PRO A 317 -1.87 -10.48 9.36
CA PRO A 317 -3.18 -11.00 9.83
C PRO A 317 -4.38 -10.22 9.27
N HIS A 318 -4.17 -9.01 8.76
CA HIS A 318 -5.18 -8.19 8.07
C HIS A 318 -5.47 -8.66 6.64
N THR A 319 -4.73 -9.63 6.09
CA THR A 319 -4.97 -10.13 4.72
C THR A 319 -6.33 -10.80 4.62
N GLU A 320 -7.14 -10.38 3.66
CA GLU A 320 -8.45 -10.93 3.35
C GLU A 320 -8.39 -11.75 2.05
N TRP A 321 -9.32 -12.70 1.95
CA TRP A 321 -9.55 -13.51 0.75
C TRP A 321 -10.69 -12.89 -0.06
N ILE A 322 -10.36 -12.25 -1.17
CA ILE A 322 -11.31 -11.49 -1.98
C ILE A 322 -11.57 -12.24 -3.28
N SER A 323 -12.81 -12.72 -3.45
CA SER A 323 -13.21 -13.43 -4.68
C SER A 323 -13.66 -12.44 -5.75
N LYS A 324 -13.00 -12.42 -6.89
CA LYS A 324 -13.34 -11.49 -8.01
C LYS A 324 -14.40 -12.00 -8.97
N GLY A 325 -14.72 -13.30 -8.97
CA GLY A 325 -15.68 -13.90 -9.91
C GLY A 325 -15.30 -13.78 -11.39
N LYS A 326 -14.05 -13.39 -11.71
CA LYS A 326 -13.54 -13.27 -13.08
C LYS A 326 -12.77 -14.52 -13.49
N ALA A 327 -12.83 -14.85 -14.78
CA ALA A 327 -11.99 -15.92 -15.35
C ALA A 327 -10.52 -15.48 -15.33
N GLY A 328 -9.63 -16.33 -14.80
CA GLY A 328 -8.19 -16.08 -14.71
C GLY A 328 -7.67 -16.13 -13.28
N VAL A 329 -7.78 -15.06 -12.51
CA VAL A 329 -7.40 -15.02 -11.09
C VAL A 329 -8.69 -14.98 -10.26
N PRO A 330 -9.14 -16.12 -9.70
CA PRO A 330 -10.42 -16.18 -9.00
C PRO A 330 -10.38 -15.50 -7.62
N VAL A 331 -9.18 -15.29 -7.07
CA VAL A 331 -8.98 -14.81 -5.70
C VAL A 331 -7.76 -13.90 -5.62
N GLU A 332 -7.90 -12.79 -4.93
CA GLU A 332 -6.81 -11.91 -4.51
C GLU A 332 -6.69 -11.91 -2.99
N LEU A 333 -5.44 -11.81 -2.51
CA LEU A 333 -5.10 -11.83 -1.09
C LEU A 333 -4.60 -10.45 -0.69
N GLY A 334 -5.44 -9.66 -0.04
CA GLY A 334 -5.10 -8.28 0.30
C GLY A 334 -6.23 -7.58 1.03
N LEU A 335 -6.30 -6.27 0.88
CA LEU A 335 -7.41 -5.45 1.35
C LEU A 335 -7.99 -4.65 0.19
N LYS A 336 -9.30 -4.42 0.23
CA LYS A 336 -9.93 -3.44 -0.65
C LYS A 336 -9.52 -2.02 -0.26
N VAL A 337 -9.25 -1.21 -1.27
CA VAL A 337 -9.04 0.23 -1.14
C VAL A 337 -10.10 0.95 -1.96
N CYS A 338 -10.86 1.81 -1.33
CA CYS A 338 -11.82 2.68 -1.99
C CYS A 338 -11.17 4.04 -2.27
N ILE A 339 -11.33 4.58 -3.46
CA ILE A 339 -10.84 5.91 -3.85
C ILE A 339 -11.98 6.77 -4.37
N LEU A 340 -11.86 8.08 -4.21
CA LEU A 340 -12.74 9.07 -4.80
C LEU A 340 -11.90 10.08 -5.57
N GLU A 341 -11.98 10.03 -6.91
CA GLU A 341 -11.29 10.90 -7.85
C GLU A 341 -12.23 11.97 -8.41
N ASP A 342 -11.73 13.19 -8.65
CA ASP A 342 -12.51 14.26 -9.28
C ASP A 342 -12.42 14.28 -10.83
N GLN A 343 -13.13 15.23 -11.48
CA GLN A 343 -13.08 15.39 -12.92
C GLN A 343 -11.74 15.89 -13.47
N HIS A 344 -10.85 16.40 -12.61
CA HIS A 344 -9.50 16.86 -12.97
C HIS A 344 -8.44 15.76 -12.77
N GLN A 345 -8.89 14.55 -12.38
CA GLN A 345 -8.04 13.38 -12.11
C GLN A 345 -7.16 13.53 -10.87
N PHE A 346 -7.64 14.25 -9.85
CA PHE A 346 -7.05 14.25 -8.53
C PHE A 346 -7.82 13.34 -7.59
N ILE A 347 -7.13 12.51 -6.83
CA ILE A 347 -7.75 11.65 -5.82
C ILE A 347 -7.97 12.49 -4.58
N LEU A 348 -9.24 12.78 -4.28
CA LEU A 348 -9.67 13.62 -3.17
C LEU A 348 -9.59 12.90 -1.83
N HIS A 349 -9.96 11.62 -1.83
CA HIS A 349 -10.02 10.79 -0.63
C HIS A 349 -9.81 9.32 -0.96
N HIS A 350 -9.31 8.57 0.02
CA HIS A 350 -9.18 7.13 -0.04
C HIS A 350 -9.49 6.49 1.32
N MET A 351 -9.82 5.21 1.30
CA MET A 351 -10.09 4.42 2.51
C MET A 351 -9.58 2.99 2.34
N VAL A 352 -8.85 2.48 3.32
CA VAL A 352 -8.48 1.06 3.42
C VAL A 352 -9.62 0.34 4.14
N MET A 353 -10.28 -0.57 3.43
CA MET A 353 -11.43 -1.32 3.92
C MET A 353 -10.96 -2.58 4.63
N GLN A 354 -11.43 -2.80 5.86
CA GLN A 354 -11.17 -4.01 6.65
C GLN A 354 -12.50 -4.70 6.97
N GLN A 355 -12.72 -5.87 6.39
CA GLN A 355 -13.97 -6.63 6.55
C GLN A 355 -15.23 -5.83 6.18
N GLN A 356 -15.09 -4.90 5.26
CA GLN A 356 -16.15 -4.01 4.81
C GLN A 356 -16.46 -4.27 3.33
N THR A 357 -17.71 -4.03 2.96
CA THR A 357 -18.21 -4.06 1.58
C THR A 357 -18.35 -2.65 1.03
N ASP A 358 -18.41 -2.51 -0.30
CA ASP A 358 -18.49 -1.22 -0.97
C ASP A 358 -19.70 -0.40 -0.52
N ASP A 359 -20.84 -1.05 -0.28
CA ASP A 359 -22.06 -0.38 0.21
C ASP A 359 -21.95 0.11 1.66
N GLN A 360 -21.12 -0.52 2.48
CA GLN A 360 -20.90 -0.09 3.88
C GLN A 360 -20.04 1.18 3.98
N VAL A 361 -19.09 1.40 3.07
CA VAL A 361 -18.19 2.56 3.12
C VAL A 361 -18.68 3.76 2.31
N THR A 362 -19.75 3.61 1.54
CA THR A 362 -20.24 4.60 0.57
C THR A 362 -20.49 5.97 1.18
N GLN A 363 -21.21 6.03 2.30
CA GLN A 363 -21.57 7.29 2.97
C GLN A 363 -20.31 7.96 3.56
N GLU A 364 -19.48 7.20 4.27
CA GLU A 364 -18.28 7.70 4.91
C GLU A 364 -17.30 8.30 3.88
N MET A 365 -17.12 7.62 2.74
CA MET A 365 -16.30 8.13 1.63
C MET A 365 -16.73 9.52 1.16
N VAL A 366 -18.03 9.75 1.01
CA VAL A 366 -18.55 11.05 0.57
C VAL A 366 -18.45 12.10 1.67
N ILE A 367 -18.79 11.75 2.90
CA ILE A 367 -18.74 12.66 4.05
C ILE A 367 -17.31 13.16 4.27
N GLU A 368 -16.34 12.25 4.32
CA GLU A 368 -14.94 12.60 4.54
C GLU A 368 -14.35 13.39 3.36
N ALA A 369 -14.67 13.00 2.12
CA ALA A 369 -14.27 13.77 0.95
C ALA A 369 -14.87 15.19 0.95
N LYS A 370 -16.13 15.33 1.33
CA LYS A 370 -16.83 16.62 1.36
C LYS A 370 -16.35 17.54 2.48
N LYS A 371 -15.97 17.00 3.64
CA LYS A 371 -15.32 17.80 4.70
C LYS A 371 -14.03 18.47 4.20
N ARG A 372 -13.25 17.78 3.38
CA ARG A 372 -11.98 18.25 2.82
C ARG A 372 -12.19 19.14 1.58
N PHE A 373 -13.19 18.80 0.77
CA PHE A 373 -13.53 19.47 -0.49
C PHE A 373 -15.04 19.81 -0.55
N PRO A 374 -15.49 20.90 0.09
CA PRO A 374 -16.92 21.23 0.25
C PRO A 374 -17.67 21.42 -1.06
N LYS A 375 -16.98 21.69 -2.18
CA LYS A 375 -17.58 21.81 -3.52
C LYS A 375 -17.88 20.46 -4.20
N LEU A 376 -17.70 19.34 -3.52
CA LEU A 376 -18.09 18.02 -4.02
C LEU A 376 -19.62 17.90 -4.01
N ASN A 377 -20.25 18.07 -5.19
CA ASN A 377 -21.70 18.13 -5.35
C ASN A 377 -22.27 16.96 -6.16
N VAL A 378 -21.43 16.28 -6.93
CA VAL A 378 -21.81 15.13 -7.75
C VAL A 378 -20.89 13.97 -7.41
N CYS A 379 -21.44 12.75 -7.24
CA CYS A 379 -20.60 11.58 -7.15
C CYS A 379 -21.23 10.39 -7.88
N SER A 380 -20.40 9.67 -8.63
CA SER A 380 -20.76 8.45 -9.33
C SER A 380 -20.09 7.24 -8.71
N PHE A 381 -20.79 6.11 -8.72
CA PHE A 381 -20.39 4.86 -8.08
C PHE A 381 -20.67 3.68 -9.00
N ASP A 382 -19.93 2.59 -8.77
CA ASP A 382 -20.33 1.30 -9.34
C ASP A 382 -21.55 0.72 -8.61
N LYS A 383 -22.20 -0.24 -9.26
CA LYS A 383 -23.40 -0.91 -8.73
C LYS A 383 -23.17 -1.61 -7.40
N GLY A 384 -21.93 -1.98 -7.09
CA GLY A 384 -21.51 -2.59 -5.83
C GLY A 384 -21.88 -1.76 -4.60
N PHE A 385 -21.79 -0.44 -4.72
CA PHE A 385 -22.04 0.53 -3.65
C PHE A 385 -23.52 0.74 -3.29
N HIS A 386 -24.45 0.16 -4.07
CA HIS A 386 -25.88 0.41 -3.89
C HIS A 386 -26.47 -0.31 -2.68
N SER A 387 -27.05 0.46 -1.75
CA SER A 387 -28.10 0.08 -0.82
C SER A 387 -29.22 1.11 -0.86
N LYS A 388 -30.41 0.79 -0.30
CA LYS A 388 -31.53 1.75 -0.22
C LYS A 388 -31.14 2.93 0.68
N ASP A 389 -30.47 2.66 1.78
CA ASP A 389 -30.05 3.66 2.75
C ASP A 389 -29.01 4.62 2.14
N ASN A 390 -28.03 4.09 1.37
CA ASN A 390 -27.07 4.92 0.64
C ASN A 390 -27.76 5.82 -0.38
N GLN A 391 -28.78 5.31 -1.09
CA GLN A 391 -29.52 6.10 -2.08
C GLN A 391 -30.22 7.30 -1.43
N VAL A 392 -30.74 7.16 -0.20
CA VAL A 392 -31.39 8.25 0.55
C VAL A 392 -30.36 9.18 1.14
N ALA A 393 -29.41 8.68 1.91
CA ALA A 393 -28.42 9.48 2.61
C ALA A 393 -27.52 10.32 1.68
N LEU A 394 -27.15 9.77 0.52
CA LEU A 394 -26.35 10.53 -0.44
C LEU A 394 -27.13 11.67 -1.12
N LYS A 395 -28.45 11.55 -1.29
CA LYS A 395 -29.28 12.64 -1.84
C LYS A 395 -29.36 13.85 -0.90
N GLU A 396 -29.12 13.67 0.39
CA GLU A 396 -29.01 14.77 1.36
C GLU A 396 -27.65 15.47 1.29
N GLN A 397 -26.62 14.76 0.81
CA GLN A 397 -25.24 15.23 0.77
C GLN A 397 -24.87 15.85 -0.57
N LEU A 398 -25.43 15.37 -1.68
CA LEU A 398 -25.02 15.66 -3.05
C LEU A 398 -26.20 16.18 -3.89
N GLU A 399 -25.92 17.09 -4.81
CA GLU A 399 -26.92 17.59 -5.76
C GLU A 399 -27.30 16.50 -6.78
N LEU A 400 -26.34 15.67 -7.19
CA LEU A 400 -26.57 14.54 -8.09
C LEU A 400 -25.83 13.28 -7.60
N VAL A 401 -26.61 12.24 -7.30
CA VAL A 401 -26.11 10.91 -6.95
C VAL A 401 -26.28 9.99 -8.14
N VAL A 402 -25.14 9.47 -8.65
CA VAL A 402 -25.12 8.52 -9.77
C VAL A 402 -24.78 7.14 -9.21
N LEU A 403 -25.76 6.49 -8.59
CA LEU A 403 -25.65 5.19 -7.94
C LEU A 403 -26.64 4.22 -8.61
N PRO A 404 -26.18 3.36 -9.55
CA PRO A 404 -27.07 2.42 -10.24
C PRO A 404 -27.68 1.41 -9.27
N ARG A 405 -28.98 1.20 -9.35
CA ARG A 405 -29.71 0.32 -8.43
C ARG A 405 -29.52 -1.15 -8.77
N LYS A 406 -29.50 -2.00 -7.73
CA LYS A 406 -29.51 -3.46 -7.86
C LYS A 406 -30.94 -3.99 -8.07
N GLY A 407 -31.12 -5.02 -8.87
CA GLY A 407 -32.39 -5.68 -9.08
C GLY A 407 -33.30 -5.05 -10.14
N LYS A 408 -34.61 -5.35 -10.07
CA LYS A 408 -35.60 -4.82 -11.01
C LYS A 408 -35.98 -3.40 -10.64
N LEU A 409 -35.88 -2.48 -11.58
CA LEU A 409 -36.16 -1.07 -11.38
C LEU A 409 -37.68 -0.79 -11.41
N SER A 410 -38.15 0.11 -10.54
CA SER A 410 -39.47 0.73 -10.71
C SER A 410 -39.46 1.70 -11.90
N LYS A 411 -40.64 2.08 -12.40
CA LYS A 411 -40.75 3.07 -13.51
C LYS A 411 -40.05 4.38 -13.17
N GLN A 412 -40.28 4.92 -11.98
CA GLN A 412 -39.64 6.14 -11.52
C GLN A 412 -38.09 6.00 -11.44
N ALA A 413 -37.61 4.89 -10.92
CA ALA A 413 -36.18 4.61 -10.87
C ALA A 413 -35.54 4.49 -12.25
N GLN A 414 -36.27 3.95 -13.21
CA GLN A 414 -35.84 3.86 -14.60
C GLN A 414 -35.77 5.25 -15.26
N GLU A 415 -36.74 6.12 -15.00
CA GLU A 415 -36.74 7.51 -15.47
C GLU A 415 -35.56 8.29 -14.88
N GLU A 416 -35.30 8.15 -13.56
CA GLU A 416 -34.15 8.78 -12.92
C GLU A 416 -32.82 8.32 -13.56
N GLU A 417 -32.63 7.01 -13.79
CA GLU A 417 -31.38 6.48 -14.39
C GLU A 417 -31.25 6.78 -15.90
N GLN A 418 -32.35 7.10 -16.58
CA GLN A 418 -32.37 7.53 -17.98
C GLN A 418 -32.19 9.04 -18.16
N ALA A 419 -32.27 9.82 -17.09
CA ALA A 419 -32.05 11.26 -17.13
C ALA A 419 -30.66 11.59 -17.73
N GLN A 420 -30.61 12.58 -18.61
CA GLN A 420 -29.40 12.94 -19.36
C GLN A 420 -28.20 13.20 -18.45
N ALA A 421 -28.40 13.88 -17.31
CA ALA A 421 -27.36 14.16 -16.34
C ALA A 421 -26.78 12.87 -15.72
N PHE A 422 -27.65 11.93 -15.32
CA PHE A 422 -27.27 10.64 -14.78
C PHE A 422 -26.47 9.82 -15.81
N VAL A 423 -26.98 9.69 -17.03
CA VAL A 423 -26.33 8.93 -18.10
C VAL A 423 -24.95 9.52 -18.45
N LYS A 424 -24.84 10.85 -18.52
CA LYS A 424 -23.54 11.53 -18.77
C LYS A 424 -22.54 11.25 -17.66
N ALA A 425 -22.93 11.39 -16.40
CA ALA A 425 -22.05 11.15 -15.26
C ALA A 425 -21.69 9.66 -15.10
N ARG A 426 -22.62 8.74 -15.40
CA ARG A 426 -22.35 7.30 -15.42
C ARG A 426 -21.34 6.92 -16.50
N ARG A 427 -21.42 7.51 -17.68
CA ARG A 427 -20.40 7.29 -18.74
C ARG A 427 -19.03 7.83 -18.33
N ALA A 428 -18.98 8.96 -17.64
CA ALA A 428 -17.74 9.53 -17.16
C ALA A 428 -17.13 8.71 -15.98
N HIS A 429 -17.92 7.87 -15.33
CA HIS A 429 -17.46 7.04 -14.21
C HIS A 429 -16.34 6.06 -14.63
N SER A 430 -16.39 5.50 -15.83
CA SER A 430 -15.39 4.55 -16.33
C SER A 430 -13.94 5.08 -16.29
N SER A 431 -13.75 6.41 -16.23
CA SER A 431 -12.39 6.96 -16.12
C SER A 431 -11.73 6.73 -14.75
N VAL A 432 -12.49 6.33 -13.72
CA VAL A 432 -11.90 5.93 -12.42
C VAL A 432 -11.02 4.68 -12.55
N GLU A 433 -11.33 3.79 -13.51
CA GLU A 433 -10.49 2.63 -13.83
C GLU A 433 -9.07 3.06 -14.26
N SER A 434 -8.94 4.20 -14.94
CA SER A 434 -7.64 4.76 -15.31
C SER A 434 -6.86 5.29 -14.08
N ALA A 435 -7.58 5.81 -13.08
CA ALA A 435 -6.96 6.21 -11.81
C ALA A 435 -6.46 4.99 -11.04
N ILE A 436 -7.27 3.93 -10.96
CA ILE A 436 -6.92 2.66 -10.33
C ILE A 436 -5.70 2.05 -11.01
N ASN A 437 -5.72 1.91 -12.34
CA ASN A 437 -4.57 1.41 -13.09
C ASN A 437 -3.31 2.27 -12.86
N GLY A 438 -3.46 3.59 -12.80
CA GLY A 438 -2.36 4.49 -12.46
C GLY A 438 -1.79 4.26 -11.06
N LEU A 439 -2.64 3.94 -10.07
CA LEU A 439 -2.19 3.57 -8.72
C LEU A 439 -1.50 2.20 -8.69
N GLU A 440 -2.02 1.21 -9.41
CA GLU A 440 -1.43 -0.13 -9.52
C GLU A 440 -0.02 -0.05 -10.15
N VAL A 441 0.14 0.71 -11.24
CA VAL A 441 1.45 0.96 -11.87
C VAL A 441 2.42 1.64 -10.91
N HIS A 442 1.93 2.56 -10.07
CA HIS A 442 2.69 3.27 -9.05
C HIS A 442 2.67 2.56 -7.68
N GLY A 443 2.65 1.25 -7.65
CA GLY A 443 2.93 0.44 -6.47
C GLY A 443 1.74 -0.12 -5.71
N LEU A 444 0.49 0.28 -6.02
CA LEU A 444 -0.70 -0.29 -5.36
C LEU A 444 -1.19 -1.60 -6.01
N ASP A 445 -0.38 -2.27 -6.77
CA ASP A 445 -0.56 -3.67 -7.15
C ASP A 445 -0.33 -4.59 -5.94
N VAL A 446 0.86 -4.47 -5.31
CA VAL A 446 1.22 -5.24 -4.11
C VAL A 446 1.82 -4.34 -3.04
N CYS A 447 1.24 -4.31 -1.85
CA CYS A 447 1.80 -3.59 -0.71
C CYS A 447 3.08 -4.27 -0.22
N ARG A 448 4.21 -3.55 -0.26
CA ARG A 448 5.53 -4.03 0.19
C ARG A 448 5.81 -3.74 1.67
N ASP A 449 4.97 -2.93 2.31
CA ASP A 449 5.10 -2.61 3.73
C ASP A 449 4.40 -3.66 4.61
N HIS A 450 4.84 -3.78 5.86
CA HIS A 450 4.33 -4.76 6.80
C HIS A 450 3.40 -4.16 7.84
N GLY A 451 2.43 -4.96 8.28
CA GLY A 451 1.43 -4.60 9.27
C GLY A 451 0.36 -3.67 8.69
N ILE A 452 -0.77 -3.56 9.40
CA ILE A 452 -1.91 -2.75 8.92
C ILE A 452 -1.57 -1.25 8.84
N GLU A 453 -0.81 -0.73 9.78
CA GLU A 453 -0.38 0.68 9.74
C GLU A 453 0.62 0.94 8.62
N GLY A 454 1.51 -0.03 8.31
CA GLY A 454 2.35 -0.01 7.13
C GLY A 454 1.54 -0.02 5.83
N PHE A 455 0.49 -0.84 5.77
CA PHE A 455 -0.42 -0.91 4.64
C PHE A 455 -1.16 0.40 4.41
N LYS A 456 -1.76 0.98 5.45
CA LYS A 456 -2.44 2.29 5.36
C LYS A 456 -1.50 3.40 4.91
N ARG A 457 -0.30 3.46 5.50
CA ARG A 457 0.75 4.41 5.08
C ARG A 457 1.12 4.24 3.61
N TYR A 458 1.29 3.00 3.15
CA TYR A 458 1.65 2.68 1.77
C TYR A 458 0.58 3.18 0.79
N VAL A 459 -0.70 2.96 1.11
CA VAL A 459 -1.83 3.46 0.31
C VAL A 459 -1.88 4.99 0.31
N ALA A 460 -1.80 5.64 1.48
CA ALA A 460 -1.84 7.10 1.57
C ALA A 460 -0.68 7.75 0.80
N LEU A 461 0.52 7.18 0.89
CA LEU A 461 1.69 7.65 0.16
C LEU A 461 1.53 7.48 -1.35
N ALA A 462 0.95 6.37 -1.82
CA ALA A 462 0.69 6.15 -3.24
C ALA A 462 -0.36 7.14 -3.79
N VAL A 463 -1.41 7.44 -3.03
CA VAL A 463 -2.41 8.45 -3.40
C VAL A 463 -1.77 9.84 -3.53
N LEU A 464 -0.98 10.25 -2.54
CA LEU A 464 -0.23 11.51 -2.58
C LEU A 464 0.72 11.55 -3.78
N THR A 465 1.47 10.48 -4.00
CA THR A 465 2.41 10.32 -5.13
C THR A 465 1.70 10.47 -6.46
N ARG A 466 0.56 9.80 -6.63
CA ARG A 466 -0.27 9.89 -7.84
C ARG A 466 -0.71 11.33 -8.13
N ASN A 467 -1.09 12.09 -7.11
CA ASN A 467 -1.49 13.49 -7.26
C ASN A 467 -0.30 14.40 -7.58
N ILE A 468 0.87 14.17 -6.97
CA ILE A 468 2.12 14.89 -7.33
C ILE A 468 2.54 14.55 -8.77
N HIS A 469 2.48 13.28 -9.15
CA HIS A 469 2.76 12.84 -10.52
C HIS A 469 1.81 13.51 -11.53
N ARG A 470 0.51 13.63 -11.19
CA ARG A 470 -0.48 14.33 -12.03
C ARG A 470 -0.09 15.79 -12.26
N ILE A 471 0.32 16.50 -11.21
CA ILE A 471 0.86 17.86 -11.34
C ILE A 471 2.07 17.89 -12.26
N GLY A 472 3.01 16.96 -12.05
CA GLY A 472 4.21 16.82 -12.88
C GLY A 472 3.88 16.58 -14.35
N ALA A 473 2.93 15.68 -14.65
CA ALA A 473 2.49 15.38 -16.00
C ALA A 473 1.85 16.61 -16.71
N ILE A 474 1.04 17.39 -15.98
CA ILE A 474 0.46 18.63 -16.50
C ILE A 474 1.56 19.65 -16.87
N LEU A 475 2.51 19.86 -15.96
CA LEU A 475 3.61 20.79 -16.18
C LEU A 475 4.55 20.31 -17.28
N TRP A 476 4.82 19.03 -17.36
CA TRP A 476 5.61 18.40 -18.41
C TRP A 476 5.02 18.66 -19.81
N GLN A 477 3.72 18.46 -19.93
CA GLN A 477 3.01 18.75 -21.18
C GLN A 477 3.10 20.23 -21.55
N GLN A 478 2.94 21.14 -20.58
CA GLN A 478 3.10 22.57 -20.82
C GLN A 478 4.52 22.95 -21.24
N ASP A 479 5.54 22.30 -20.67
CA ASP A 479 6.95 22.54 -21.03
C ASP A 479 7.24 22.06 -22.45
N ILE A 480 6.71 20.89 -22.88
CA ILE A 480 6.78 20.41 -24.27
C ILE A 480 6.13 21.40 -25.23
N GLU A 481 4.92 21.88 -24.94
CA GLU A 481 4.21 22.84 -25.78
C GLU A 481 4.97 24.19 -25.93
N ARG A 482 5.59 24.65 -24.83
CA ARG A 482 6.44 25.85 -24.85
C ARG A 482 7.66 25.68 -25.74
N GLU A 483 8.31 24.52 -25.71
CA GLU A 483 9.44 24.23 -26.59
C GLU A 483 9.04 24.16 -28.04
N HIS A 484 7.90 23.53 -28.38
CA HIS A 484 7.37 23.49 -29.72
C HIS A 484 7.06 24.89 -30.26
N ARG A 485 6.44 25.75 -29.45
CA ARG A 485 6.17 27.15 -29.83
C ARG A 485 7.47 27.93 -30.09
N LYS A 486 8.50 27.78 -29.24
CA LYS A 486 9.80 28.43 -29.45
C LYS A 486 10.46 27.99 -30.76
N LYS A 487 10.42 26.70 -31.10
CA LYS A 487 10.98 26.18 -32.37
C LYS A 487 10.22 26.73 -33.59
N ASN A 488 8.91 26.72 -33.52
CA ASN A 488 8.08 27.25 -34.61
C ASN A 488 8.28 28.77 -34.81
N HIS A 489 8.57 29.52 -33.74
CA HIS A 489 8.90 30.94 -33.85
C HIS A 489 10.36 31.19 -34.30
N ALA A 490 11.26 30.25 -34.15
CA ALA A 490 12.65 30.39 -34.56
C ALA A 490 12.88 30.01 -36.04
N ASP A 491 11.93 29.29 -36.67
CA ASP A 491 12.03 28.86 -38.06
C ASP A 491 11.59 29.96 -39.01
N PRO A 492 12.49 30.52 -39.88
CA PRO A 492 12.14 31.62 -40.82
C PRO A 492 11.11 31.21 -41.87
N ASP A 493 11.03 29.95 -42.26
CA ASP A 493 10.08 29.47 -43.28
C ASP A 493 8.66 29.36 -42.72
N ILE A 494 8.51 29.04 -41.42
CA ILE A 494 7.21 29.07 -40.76
C ILE A 494 6.70 30.49 -40.58
N ARG A 495 7.59 31.48 -40.29
CA ARG A 495 7.21 32.91 -40.27
C ARG A 495 6.68 33.40 -41.61
N ARG A 496 7.27 32.96 -42.74
CA ARG A 496 6.80 33.31 -44.09
C ARG A 496 5.44 32.68 -44.40
N ARG A 497 5.15 31.46 -43.95
CA ARG A 497 3.85 30.78 -44.15
C ARG A 497 2.72 31.33 -43.30
N LEU A 498 3.01 31.91 -42.14
CA LEU A 498 2.01 32.53 -41.25
C LEU A 498 1.74 34.01 -41.61
N ALA A 499 2.60 34.62 -42.41
CA ALA A 499 2.46 36.01 -42.88
C ALA A 499 1.86 36.13 -44.32
N ALA A 500 1.67 34.98 -45.00
CA ALA A 500 0.97 34.86 -46.28
C ALA A 500 -0.44 34.29 -46.09
#